data_431eab3b8eed7afe5837ce5a5302a934
#
_entry.id   431eab3b8eed7afe5837ce5a5302a934
#
_cell.length_a   1.000
_cell.length_b   1.000
_cell.length_c   1.000
_cell.angle_alpha   90.00
_cell.angle_beta   90.00
_cell.angle_gamma   90.00
#
_symmetry.space_group_name_H-M   'P 1'
#
loop_
_entity.id
_entity.type
_entity.pdbx_description
1 polymer ?
#
loop_
_entity_poly.entity_id
_entity_poly.type
_entity_poly.pdbx_seq_one_letter_code
_entity_poly.pdbx_strand_id
1 'polypeptide(L)'
;THSSMMVSGPYRLPIVTFLKEQAAESLMHAQLAGEKIAGLDGHPSQKIAKIEETNRHTIKDILEESLEHELHALNLYKKLLSSVENKSIYLEEYARAQIGEEEQHSLELKIMLKDFS
;
A
#
# COMPACT_ATOMS: atom_id res chain seq x y z
N THR A 1 -13.51 16.23 -0.42
CA THR A 1 -12.49 16.45 -0.57
C THR A 1 -11.82 17.15 -1.71
N HIS A 2 -10.67 17.59 -1.55
CA HIS A 2 -9.97 18.39 -2.51
C HIS A 2 -8.62 17.80 -2.83
N SER A 3 -8.58 16.49 -2.88
CA SER A 3 -7.35 15.80 -3.20
C SER A 3 -6.79 16.24 -4.53
N SER A 4 -7.68 16.45 -5.51
CA SER A 4 -7.24 16.88 -6.82
C SER A 4 -6.56 18.25 -6.77
N MET A 5 -6.98 19.10 -5.87
CA MET A 5 -6.38 20.42 -5.71
C MET A 5 -4.99 20.32 -5.10
N MET A 6 -4.72 19.28 -4.33
CA MET A 6 -3.41 19.08 -3.74
C MET A 6 -2.39 18.63 -4.76
N VAL A 7 -2.83 18.10 -5.88
CA VAL A 7 -1.94 17.59 -6.92
C VAL A 7 -1.60 18.67 -7.94
N SER A 8 -2.21 19.85 -7.85
CA SER A 8 -1.95 20.93 -8.78
C SER A 8 -1.17 22.05 -8.09
N GLY A 9 -0.59 22.94 -8.88
CA GLY A 9 0.13 24.09 -8.38
C GLY A 9 1.51 23.75 -7.82
N PRO A 10 2.10 24.65 -7.02
CA PRO A 10 3.48 24.48 -6.57
C PRO A 10 3.69 23.36 -5.57
N TYR A 11 2.61 22.84 -4.96
CA TYR A 11 2.72 21.75 -4.00
C TYR A 11 2.56 20.39 -4.63
N ARG A 12 2.36 20.34 -5.94
CA ARG A 12 2.06 19.13 -6.67
C ARG A 12 3.13 18.06 -6.51
N LEU A 13 4.37 18.40 -6.81
CA LEU A 13 5.45 17.43 -6.82
C LEU A 13 5.81 16.93 -5.42
N PRO A 14 5.92 17.79 -4.39
CA PRO A 14 6.18 17.30 -3.04
C PRO A 14 5.11 16.35 -2.52
N ILE A 15 3.84 16.62 -2.84
CA ILE A 15 2.75 15.76 -2.40
C ILE A 15 2.83 14.40 -3.10
N VAL A 16 3.08 14.41 -4.39
CA VAL A 16 3.20 13.16 -5.15
C VAL A 16 4.38 12.34 -4.66
N THR A 17 5.51 13.00 -4.37
CA THR A 17 6.68 12.32 -3.84
C THR A 17 6.37 11.68 -2.48
N PHE A 18 5.66 12.40 -1.63
CA PHE A 18 5.26 11.87 -0.32
C PHE A 18 4.39 10.62 -0.50
N LEU A 19 3.42 10.66 -1.41
CA LEU A 19 2.53 9.53 -1.64
C LEU A 19 3.27 8.33 -2.22
N LYS A 20 4.26 8.59 -3.08
CA LYS A 20 5.09 7.52 -3.62
C LYS A 20 5.87 6.81 -2.51
N GLU A 21 6.46 7.59 -1.61
CA GLU A 21 7.22 7.02 -0.51
C GLU A 21 6.30 6.28 0.46
N GLN A 22 5.12 6.82 0.72
CA GLN A 22 4.14 6.17 1.57
C GLN A 22 3.72 4.82 0.98
N ALA A 23 3.49 4.77 -0.33
CA ALA A 23 3.07 3.54 -0.99
C ALA A 23 4.16 2.47 -0.93
N ALA A 24 5.40 2.86 -1.16
CA ALA A 24 6.52 1.91 -1.08
C ALA A 24 6.68 1.38 0.34
N GLU A 25 6.51 2.25 1.33
CA GLU A 25 6.61 1.87 2.73
C GLU A 25 5.48 0.93 3.13
N SER A 26 4.26 1.21 2.67
CA SER A 26 3.11 0.33 2.93
C SER A 26 3.37 -1.08 2.42
N LEU A 27 3.89 -1.18 1.21
CA LEU A 27 4.16 -2.48 0.62
C LEU A 27 5.25 -3.23 1.39
N MET A 28 6.30 -2.52 1.78
CA MET A 28 7.36 -3.14 2.56
C MET A 28 6.85 -3.64 3.91
N HIS A 29 6.03 -2.85 4.59
CA HIS A 29 5.47 -3.26 5.87
C HIS A 29 4.59 -4.50 5.71
N ALA A 30 3.78 -4.55 4.66
CA ALA A 30 2.93 -5.71 4.41
C ALA A 30 3.75 -6.97 4.17
N GLN A 31 4.84 -6.85 3.42
CA GLN A 31 5.72 -7.97 3.16
C GLN A 31 6.39 -8.46 4.44
N LEU A 32 6.86 -7.53 5.28
CA LEU A 32 7.50 -7.88 6.54
C LEU A 32 6.53 -8.55 7.51
N ALA A 33 5.31 -8.03 7.59
CA ALA A 33 4.30 -8.61 8.46
C ALA A 33 3.96 -10.04 8.04
N GLY A 34 3.79 -10.25 6.74
CA GLY A 34 3.51 -11.57 6.22
C GLY A 34 4.63 -12.56 6.51
N GLU A 35 5.88 -12.11 6.36
CA GLU A 35 7.03 -12.96 6.63
C GLU A 35 7.13 -13.34 8.09
N LYS A 36 6.93 -12.37 8.99
CA LYS A 36 7.00 -12.64 10.42
C LYS A 36 5.92 -13.62 10.88
N ILE A 37 4.71 -13.45 10.37
CA ILE A 37 3.61 -14.31 10.80
C ILE A 37 3.74 -15.71 10.20
N ALA A 38 4.21 -15.81 8.97
CA ALA A 38 4.48 -17.10 8.36
C ALA A 38 5.52 -17.86 9.18
N GLY A 39 6.55 -17.15 9.66
CA GLY A 39 7.57 -17.75 10.51
C GLY A 39 7.02 -18.26 11.83
N LEU A 40 6.08 -17.50 12.43
CA LEU A 40 5.44 -17.92 13.68
C LEU A 40 4.58 -19.16 13.51
N ASP A 41 3.92 -19.29 12.36
CA ASP A 41 3.06 -20.42 12.08
C ASP A 41 3.81 -21.64 11.59
N GLY A 42 5.13 -21.58 11.49
CA GLY A 42 5.92 -22.69 11.01
C GLY A 42 5.86 -22.88 9.50
N HIS A 43 5.25 -21.95 8.79
CA HIS A 43 5.24 -22.00 7.35
C HIS A 43 6.53 -21.38 6.78
N PRO A 44 6.92 -21.76 5.56
CA PRO A 44 8.08 -21.11 4.97
C PRO A 44 7.86 -19.61 4.87
N SER A 45 8.87 -18.85 5.25
CA SER A 45 8.79 -17.40 5.15
C SER A 45 8.73 -16.99 3.70
N GLN A 46 7.91 -15.98 3.42
CA GLN A 46 7.88 -15.41 2.09
C GLN A 46 9.05 -14.45 1.95
N LYS A 47 9.72 -14.54 0.83
CA LYS A 47 10.80 -13.59 0.56
C LYS A 47 10.19 -12.22 0.32
N ILE A 48 10.84 -11.22 0.89
CA ILE A 48 10.45 -9.85 0.61
C ILE A 48 10.87 -9.53 -0.82
N ALA A 49 9.91 -9.21 -1.65
CA ALA A 49 10.17 -8.87 -3.03
C ALA A 49 10.81 -7.49 -3.09
N LYS A 50 11.80 -7.36 -3.97
CA LYS A 50 12.39 -6.06 -4.19
C LYS A 50 11.38 -5.17 -4.90
N ILE A 51 11.17 -3.98 -4.37
CA ILE A 51 10.31 -3.01 -5.02
C ILE A 51 11.10 -2.40 -6.15
N GLU A 52 10.63 -2.62 -7.38
CA GLU A 52 11.30 -2.07 -8.54
C GLU A 52 11.01 -0.59 -8.65
N GLU A 53 12.07 0.18 -8.82
CA GLU A 53 11.92 1.58 -9.13
C GLU A 53 11.83 1.72 -10.64
N THR A 54 10.75 2.31 -11.09
CA THR A 54 10.60 2.59 -12.51
C THR A 54 11.00 4.02 -12.77
N ASN A 55 11.49 4.29 -13.96
CA ASN A 55 11.85 5.65 -14.34
C ASN A 55 10.63 6.39 -14.84
N ARG A 56 9.62 6.48 -14.01
CA ARG A 56 8.39 7.17 -14.35
C ARG A 56 8.54 8.63 -13.92
N HIS A 57 8.35 9.52 -14.87
CA HIS A 57 8.57 10.94 -14.64
C HIS A 57 7.30 11.76 -14.58
N THR A 58 6.20 11.28 -15.16
CA THR A 58 4.97 12.05 -15.12
C THR A 58 4.25 11.80 -13.81
N ILE A 59 3.51 12.81 -13.37
CA ILE A 59 2.77 12.69 -12.12
C ILE A 59 1.73 11.59 -12.20
N LYS A 60 1.06 11.47 -13.35
CA LYS A 60 0.10 10.40 -13.54
C LYS A 60 0.74 9.02 -13.36
N ASP A 61 1.91 8.82 -13.97
CA ASP A 61 2.61 7.55 -13.87
C ASP A 61 3.03 7.24 -12.45
N ILE A 62 3.49 8.25 -11.72
CA ILE A 62 3.89 8.08 -10.32
C ILE A 62 2.68 7.69 -9.47
N LEU A 63 1.55 8.34 -9.70
CA LEU A 63 0.33 8.02 -8.96
C LEU A 63 -0.17 6.62 -9.29
N GLU A 64 -0.09 6.21 -10.55
CA GLU A 64 -0.48 4.85 -10.94
C GLU A 64 0.39 3.80 -10.29
N GLU A 65 1.69 4.04 -10.27
CA GLU A 65 2.62 3.12 -9.63
C GLU A 65 2.37 3.05 -8.12
N SER A 66 2.11 4.22 -7.51
CA SER A 66 1.80 4.26 -6.09
C SER A 66 0.53 3.47 -5.78
N LEU A 67 -0.49 3.60 -6.62
CA LEU A 67 -1.73 2.85 -6.45
C LEU A 67 -1.47 1.35 -6.55
N GLU A 68 -0.63 0.93 -7.51
CA GLU A 68 -0.28 -0.49 -7.63
C GLU A 68 0.37 -1.01 -6.35
N HIS A 69 1.27 -0.23 -5.77
CA HIS A 69 1.93 -0.63 -4.53
C HIS A 69 0.93 -0.75 -3.38
N GLU A 70 0.00 0.21 -3.26
CA GLU A 70 -0.99 0.15 -2.18
C GLU A 70 -1.95 -1.01 -2.36
N LEU A 71 -2.36 -1.29 -3.60
CA LEU A 71 -3.23 -2.43 -3.87
C LEU A 71 -2.53 -3.76 -3.61
N HIS A 72 -1.23 -3.82 -3.88
CA HIS A 72 -0.46 -5.01 -3.58
C HIS A 72 -0.36 -5.21 -2.07
N ALA A 73 -0.10 -4.13 -1.32
CA ALA A 73 -0.06 -4.19 0.13
C ALA A 73 -1.41 -4.66 0.68
N LEU A 74 -2.50 -4.10 0.15
CA LEU A 74 -3.85 -4.49 0.54
C LEU A 74 -4.07 -5.98 0.35
N ASN A 75 -3.66 -6.51 -0.80
CA ASN A 75 -3.81 -7.92 -1.09
C ASN A 75 -3.01 -8.79 -0.12
N LEU A 76 -1.81 -8.37 0.24
CA LEU A 76 -0.98 -9.09 1.19
C LEU A 76 -1.62 -9.12 2.58
N TYR A 77 -2.20 -8.01 3.01
CA TYR A 77 -2.89 -7.98 4.30
C TYR A 77 -4.15 -8.82 4.29
N LYS A 78 -4.86 -8.91 3.15
CA LYS A 78 -6.02 -9.79 3.05
C LYS A 78 -5.61 -11.26 3.15
N LYS A 79 -4.49 -11.62 2.55
CA LYS A 79 -3.95 -12.97 2.70
C LYS A 79 -3.55 -13.24 4.14
N LEU A 80 -2.96 -12.24 4.79
CA LEU A 80 -2.60 -12.36 6.19
C LEU A 80 -3.84 -12.62 7.04
N LEU A 81 -4.90 -11.85 6.83
CA LEU A 81 -6.14 -12.03 7.56
C LEU A 81 -6.65 -13.46 7.41
N SER A 82 -6.67 -13.99 6.19
CA SER A 82 -7.11 -15.35 5.95
C SER A 82 -6.29 -16.37 6.74
N SER A 83 -5.00 -16.13 6.90
CA SER A 83 -4.14 -17.09 7.56
C SER A 83 -4.26 -17.06 9.08
N VAL A 84 -4.73 -15.95 9.66
CA VAL A 84 -4.83 -15.82 11.11
C VAL A 84 -6.26 -15.87 11.63
N GLU A 85 -7.23 -15.90 10.72
CA GLU A 85 -8.64 -15.96 11.08
C GLU A 85 -8.93 -17.17 11.95
N ASN A 86 -9.67 -16.94 13.05
CA ASN A 86 -10.03 -17.99 14.01
C ASN A 86 -8.83 -18.60 14.74
N LYS A 87 -7.65 -17.99 14.62
CA LYS A 87 -6.46 -18.46 15.31
C LYS A 87 -5.96 -17.46 16.34
N SER A 88 -6.05 -16.18 16.03
CA SER A 88 -5.56 -15.14 16.92
C SER A 88 -6.39 -13.87 16.71
N ILE A 89 -7.13 -13.49 17.72
CA ILE A 89 -7.93 -12.25 17.65
C ILE A 89 -7.03 -11.05 17.48
N TYR A 90 -5.91 -11.04 18.18
CA TYR A 90 -4.97 -9.93 18.09
C TYR A 90 -4.49 -9.72 16.65
N LEU A 91 -4.10 -10.82 15.99
CA LEU A 91 -3.59 -10.73 14.62
C LEU A 91 -4.69 -10.44 13.63
N GLU A 92 -5.90 -10.93 13.87
CA GLU A 92 -7.05 -10.59 13.03
C GLU A 92 -7.32 -9.09 13.06
N GLU A 93 -7.34 -8.52 14.26
CA GLU A 93 -7.62 -7.10 14.41
C GLU A 93 -6.51 -6.25 13.79
N TYR A 94 -5.28 -6.68 13.95
CA TYR A 94 -4.16 -6.00 13.30
C TYR A 94 -4.34 -6.01 11.79
N ALA A 95 -4.62 -7.16 11.21
CA ALA A 95 -4.78 -7.29 9.76
C ALA A 95 -5.95 -6.44 9.26
N ARG A 96 -7.07 -6.47 9.97
CA ARG A 96 -8.23 -5.67 9.58
C ARG A 96 -7.94 -4.18 9.59
N ALA A 97 -7.20 -3.72 10.60
CA ALA A 97 -6.83 -2.31 10.68
C ALA A 97 -5.95 -1.91 9.50
N GLN A 98 -5.00 -2.76 9.14
CA GLN A 98 -4.13 -2.47 8.01
C GLN A 98 -4.90 -2.48 6.70
N ILE A 99 -5.85 -3.41 6.54
CA ILE A 99 -6.71 -3.45 5.36
C ILE A 99 -7.48 -2.13 5.22
N GLY A 100 -8.05 -1.64 6.32
CA GLY A 100 -8.77 -0.38 6.30
C GLY A 100 -7.90 0.78 5.86
N GLU A 101 -6.66 0.85 6.37
CA GLU A 101 -5.73 1.90 5.98
C GLU A 101 -5.36 1.83 4.50
N GLU A 102 -5.09 0.62 3.99
CA GLU A 102 -4.71 0.47 2.59
C GLU A 102 -5.88 0.77 1.66
N GLU A 103 -7.09 0.43 2.08
CA GLU A 103 -8.26 0.79 1.29
C GLU A 103 -8.42 2.30 1.21
N GLN A 104 -8.17 3.00 2.31
CA GLN A 104 -8.22 4.45 2.32
C GLN A 104 -7.15 5.06 1.42
N HIS A 105 -5.90 4.59 1.53
CA HIS A 105 -4.81 5.08 0.68
C HIS A 105 -5.13 4.87 -0.79
N SER A 106 -5.64 3.69 -1.13
CA SER A 106 -5.98 3.37 -2.52
C SER A 106 -7.08 4.27 -3.05
N LEU A 107 -8.09 4.53 -2.22
CA LEU A 107 -9.19 5.40 -2.62
C LEU A 107 -8.70 6.82 -2.89
N GLU A 108 -7.83 7.33 -2.02
CA GLU A 108 -7.28 8.68 -2.20
C GLU A 108 -6.50 8.80 -3.50
N LEU A 109 -5.69 7.78 -3.81
CA LEU A 109 -4.93 7.79 -5.06
C LEU A 109 -5.84 7.71 -6.27
N LYS A 110 -6.90 6.92 -6.20
CA LYS A 110 -7.87 6.83 -7.29
C LYS A 110 -8.56 8.17 -7.53
N ILE A 111 -8.87 8.88 -6.45
CA ILE A 111 -9.50 10.19 -6.57
C ILE A 111 -8.55 11.16 -7.27
N MET A 112 -7.27 11.18 -6.87
CA MET A 112 -6.28 12.04 -7.50
C MET A 112 -6.10 11.70 -8.98
N LEU A 113 -6.12 10.40 -9.31
CA LEU A 113 -5.93 9.97 -10.69
C LEU A 113 -7.05 10.43 -11.62
N LYS A 114 -8.21 10.75 -11.09
CA LYS A 114 -9.30 11.26 -11.92
C LYS A 114 -8.94 12.57 -12.64
N ASP A 115 -8.00 13.33 -12.06
CA ASP A 115 -7.57 14.58 -12.68
C ASP A 115 -6.80 14.35 -13.98
N PHE A 116 -6.38 13.13 -14.24
CA PHE A 116 -5.52 12.81 -15.38
C PHE A 116 -6.20 11.92 -16.40
N SER A 117 -7.48 11.67 -16.23
CA SER A 117 -8.23 10.81 -17.16
C SER A 117 -9.07 11.61 -18.17
#